data_9a2cd89b4cf75431280bdbc03b7f87e9
#
_entry.id   9a2cd89b4cf75431280bdbc03b7f87e9
#
_cell.length_a   1.000
_cell.length_b   1.000
_cell.length_c   1.000
_cell.angle_alpha   90.00
_cell.angle_beta   90.00
_cell.angle_gamma   90.00
#
_symmetry.space_group_name_H-M   'P 1'
#
loop_
_entity.id
_entity.type
_entity.pdbx_description
1 polymer ?
#
loop_
_entity_poly.entity_id
_entity_poly.type
_entity_poly.pdbx_seq_one_letter_code
_entity_poly.pdbx_strand_id
1 'polypeptide(L)'
;MKMNDSQKKYLQQWRDTYRGELLDNIMPFWMEHGLDRENGGVYTCLDRDGTLMDSTKSVWFQGRFGFICAYAYNHVEQRPEWLEASLSCIRFLEEHCVDADGHKFFTVTAQGEGIQKRRYV
;
A
#
# COMPACT_ATOMS: atom_id res chain seq x y z
N MET A 1 -11.84 -29.20 17.51
CA MET A 1 -12.81 -28.61 18.48
C MET A 1 -13.85 -27.81 17.71
N LYS A 2 -15.12 -28.05 17.89
CA LYS A 2 -16.18 -27.26 17.24
C LYS A 2 -16.47 -26.01 18.04
N MET A 3 -16.48 -24.86 17.41
CA MET A 3 -16.87 -23.60 18.04
C MET A 3 -18.37 -23.62 18.41
N ASN A 4 -18.69 -23.07 19.57
CA ASN A 4 -20.08 -22.84 19.97
C ASN A 4 -20.66 -21.59 19.27
N ASP A 5 -21.96 -21.37 19.36
CA ASP A 5 -22.63 -20.30 18.64
C ASP A 5 -22.22 -18.89 19.13
N SER A 6 -21.91 -18.75 20.42
CA SER A 6 -21.39 -17.50 20.97
C SER A 6 -20.02 -17.13 20.37
N GLN A 7 -19.12 -18.11 20.24
CA GLN A 7 -17.81 -17.92 19.62
C GLN A 7 -17.94 -17.57 18.14
N LYS A 8 -18.84 -18.24 17.42
CA LYS A 8 -19.10 -17.92 15.99
C LYS A 8 -19.62 -16.50 15.83
N LYS A 9 -20.58 -16.08 16.65
CA LYS A 9 -21.14 -14.72 16.63
C LYS A 9 -20.07 -13.66 16.91
N TYR A 10 -19.20 -13.91 17.89
CA TYR A 10 -18.09 -13.04 18.24
C TYR A 10 -17.12 -12.86 17.05
N LEU A 11 -16.69 -13.95 16.42
CA LEU A 11 -15.80 -13.91 15.27
C LEU A 11 -16.47 -13.22 14.06
N GLN A 12 -17.76 -13.47 13.85
CA GLN A 12 -18.54 -12.81 12.80
C GLN A 12 -18.54 -11.28 12.98
N GLN A 13 -18.81 -10.81 14.19
CA GLN A 13 -18.80 -9.38 14.52
C GLN A 13 -17.45 -8.74 14.21
N TRP A 14 -16.34 -9.35 14.59
CA TRP A 14 -15.01 -8.83 14.31
C TRP A 14 -14.65 -8.88 12.82
N ARG A 15 -15.03 -9.94 12.13
CA ARG A 15 -14.88 -10.02 10.68
C ARG A 15 -15.59 -8.86 9.98
N ASP A 16 -16.83 -8.60 10.37
CA ASP A 16 -17.63 -7.54 9.76
C ASP A 16 -17.05 -6.15 10.09
N THR A 17 -16.55 -5.96 11.31
CA THR A 17 -15.85 -4.74 11.72
C THR A 17 -14.57 -4.50 10.89
N TYR A 18 -13.70 -5.49 10.79
CA TYR A 18 -12.45 -5.34 10.01
C TYR A 18 -12.72 -5.16 8.52
N ARG A 19 -13.71 -5.87 7.99
CA ARG A 19 -14.11 -5.68 6.59
C ARG A 19 -14.65 -4.27 6.34
N GLY A 20 -15.48 -3.76 7.21
CA GLY A 20 -16.01 -2.40 7.13
C GLY A 20 -14.90 -1.35 7.21
N GLU A 21 -13.97 -1.48 8.16
CA GLU A 21 -12.81 -0.59 8.25
C GLU A 21 -11.95 -0.59 6.98
N LEU A 22 -11.70 -1.76 6.40
CA LEU A 22 -10.95 -1.86 5.16
C LEU A 22 -11.65 -1.14 4.00
N LEU A 23 -12.95 -1.42 3.81
CA LEU A 23 -13.70 -0.95 2.64
C LEU A 23 -14.16 0.49 2.72
N ASP A 24 -14.50 0.97 3.92
CA ASP A 24 -15.18 2.25 4.12
C ASP A 24 -14.24 3.33 4.69
N ASN A 25 -13.07 2.95 5.20
CA ASN A 25 -12.12 3.87 5.83
C ASN A 25 -10.72 3.77 5.23
N ILE A 26 -10.04 2.63 5.39
CA ILE A 26 -8.60 2.51 5.09
C ILE A 26 -8.33 2.59 3.59
N MET A 27 -8.97 1.76 2.79
CA MET A 27 -8.73 1.76 1.34
C MET A 27 -9.18 3.07 0.67
N PRO A 28 -10.36 3.65 0.98
CA PRO A 28 -10.74 4.95 0.44
C PRO A 28 -9.75 6.07 0.79
N PHE A 29 -9.28 6.13 2.02
CA PHE A 29 -8.29 7.12 2.46
C PHE A 29 -7.01 7.06 1.60
N TRP A 30 -6.44 5.86 1.44
CA TRP A 30 -5.21 5.69 0.67
C TRP A 30 -5.40 5.86 -0.83
N MET A 31 -6.56 5.49 -1.38
CA MET A 31 -6.90 5.76 -2.79
C MET A 31 -7.03 7.25 -3.07
N GLU A 32 -7.58 8.01 -2.13
CA GLU A 32 -7.76 9.46 -2.29
C GLU A 32 -6.46 10.23 -2.07
N HIS A 33 -5.74 9.95 -0.98
CA HIS A 33 -4.62 10.76 -0.51
C HIS A 33 -3.24 10.16 -0.75
N GLY A 34 -3.14 8.84 -0.86
CA GLY A 34 -1.85 8.14 -0.88
C GLY A 34 -1.23 8.01 -2.27
N LEU A 35 -2.02 7.96 -3.32
CA LEU A 35 -1.50 7.71 -4.67
C LEU A 35 -0.80 8.95 -5.24
N ASP A 36 0.43 8.79 -5.70
CA ASP A 36 1.10 9.80 -6.51
C ASP A 36 0.68 9.63 -7.98
N ARG A 37 -0.27 10.45 -8.40
CA ARG A 37 -0.84 10.39 -9.75
C ARG A 37 0.05 11.05 -10.80
N GLU A 38 1.04 11.82 -10.39
CA GLU A 38 1.98 12.50 -11.27
C GLU A 38 3.19 11.61 -11.60
N ASN A 39 3.83 11.04 -10.56
CA ASN A 39 5.07 10.27 -10.70
C ASN A 39 4.86 8.74 -10.58
N GLY A 40 3.70 8.31 -10.15
CA GLY A 40 3.43 6.89 -9.88
C GLY A 40 3.81 6.44 -8.47
N GLY A 41 3.33 5.25 -8.11
CA GLY A 41 3.54 4.72 -6.78
C GLY A 41 2.67 5.37 -5.71
N VAL A 42 3.08 5.22 -4.45
CA VAL A 42 2.34 5.68 -3.29
C VAL A 42 3.21 6.53 -2.37
N TYR A 43 2.67 7.62 -1.85
CA TYR A 43 3.29 8.39 -0.78
C TYR A 43 3.30 7.59 0.52
N THR A 44 4.33 7.80 1.34
CA THR A 44 4.53 7.02 2.56
C THR A 44 4.41 7.83 3.84
N CYS A 45 4.27 9.13 3.72
CA CYS A 45 4.19 10.05 4.88
C CYS A 45 3.03 11.02 4.71
N LEU A 46 1.87 10.63 5.20
CA LEU A 46 0.65 11.44 5.24
C LEU A 46 0.29 11.78 6.68
N ASP A 47 -0.28 12.95 6.88
CA ASP A 47 -0.94 13.28 8.14
C ASP A 47 -2.31 12.57 8.23
N ARG A 48 -2.93 12.63 9.38
CA ARG A 48 -4.19 11.96 9.70
C ARG A 48 -5.36 12.40 8.81
N ASP A 49 -5.31 13.63 8.34
CA ASP A 49 -6.33 14.21 7.42
C ASP A 49 -6.02 13.96 5.93
N GLY A 50 -4.91 13.26 5.61
CA GLY A 50 -4.46 12.99 4.26
C GLY A 50 -3.49 14.03 3.68
N THR A 51 -3.12 15.05 4.44
CA THR A 51 -2.10 16.03 4.02
C THR A 51 -0.75 15.36 3.83
N LEU A 52 -0.12 15.60 2.68
CA LEU A 52 1.24 15.11 2.39
C LEU A 52 2.26 15.84 3.27
N MET A 53 2.93 15.09 4.15
CA MET A 53 3.93 15.62 5.08
C MET A 53 5.34 15.57 4.51
N ASP A 54 5.67 14.50 3.79
CA ASP A 54 6.96 14.28 3.15
C ASP A 54 6.74 13.49 1.85
N SER A 55 7.29 14.00 0.76
CA SER A 55 7.17 13.37 -0.57
C SER A 55 8.19 12.25 -0.81
N THR A 56 9.17 12.08 0.08
CA THR A 56 10.12 10.97 0.04
C THR A 56 9.37 9.63 0.12
N LYS A 57 9.70 8.73 -0.79
CA LYS A 57 9.05 7.42 -0.86
C LYS A 57 9.93 6.33 -0.29
N SER A 58 9.38 5.54 0.62
CA SER A 58 9.97 4.27 1.05
C SER A 58 9.76 3.21 -0.02
N VAL A 59 10.84 2.61 -0.48
CA VAL A 59 10.81 1.55 -1.49
C VAL A 59 10.08 0.30 -0.96
N TRP A 60 10.33 -0.03 0.30
CA TRP A 60 9.64 -1.15 0.95
C TRP A 60 8.12 -0.94 1.02
N PHE A 61 7.69 0.28 1.25
CA PHE A 61 6.28 0.62 1.31
C PHE A 61 5.58 0.49 -0.06
N GLN A 62 6.29 0.80 -1.16
CA GLN A 62 5.75 0.59 -2.52
C GLN A 62 5.37 -0.89 -2.74
N GLY A 63 6.26 -1.80 -2.39
CA GLY A 63 6.02 -3.24 -2.53
C GLY A 63 4.87 -3.72 -1.64
N ARG A 64 4.82 -3.27 -0.39
CA ARG A 64 3.77 -3.64 0.54
C ARG A 64 2.40 -3.11 0.13
N PHE A 65 2.33 -1.86 -0.27
CA PHE A 65 1.07 -1.26 -0.70
C PHE A 65 0.56 -1.90 -2.00
N GLY A 66 1.45 -2.13 -2.97
CA GLY A 66 1.11 -2.85 -4.19
C GLY A 66 0.56 -4.25 -3.91
N PHE A 67 1.19 -4.98 -2.99
CA PHE A 67 0.71 -6.29 -2.52
C PHE A 67 -0.68 -6.20 -1.88
N ILE A 68 -0.90 -5.26 -0.96
CA ILE A 68 -2.19 -5.10 -0.27
C ILE A 68 -3.31 -4.79 -1.27
N CYS A 69 -3.08 -3.91 -2.23
CA CYS A 69 -4.06 -3.58 -3.26
C CYS A 69 -4.39 -4.78 -4.15
N ALA A 70 -3.38 -5.54 -4.58
CA ALA A 70 -3.59 -6.76 -5.37
C ALA A 70 -4.31 -7.84 -4.56
N TYR A 71 -3.94 -8.03 -3.30
CA TYR A 71 -4.58 -8.99 -2.41
C TYR A 71 -6.05 -8.64 -2.17
N ALA A 72 -6.35 -7.37 -1.89
CA ALA A 72 -7.72 -6.89 -1.72
C ALA A 72 -8.55 -7.09 -2.99
N TYR A 73 -7.99 -6.79 -4.16
CA TYR A 73 -8.63 -7.04 -5.45
C TYR A 73 -8.97 -8.53 -5.66
N ASN A 74 -8.05 -9.41 -5.35
CA ASN A 74 -8.24 -10.85 -5.58
C ASN A 74 -9.15 -11.53 -4.55
N HIS A 75 -9.21 -11.03 -3.31
CA HIS A 75 -9.82 -11.76 -2.19
C HIS A 75 -10.97 -11.03 -1.50
N VAL A 76 -11.12 -9.72 -1.71
CA VAL A 76 -12.17 -8.93 -1.03
C VAL A 76 -13.20 -8.43 -2.04
N GLU A 77 -12.81 -7.53 -2.93
CA GLU A 77 -13.66 -7.00 -4.01
C GLU A 77 -12.80 -6.65 -5.24
N GLN A 78 -13.30 -6.94 -6.43
CA GLN A 78 -12.61 -6.61 -7.67
C GLN A 78 -12.85 -5.14 -8.07
N ARG A 79 -12.27 -4.22 -7.32
CA ARG A 79 -12.30 -2.79 -7.65
C ARG A 79 -11.15 -2.44 -8.58
N PRO A 80 -11.41 -1.93 -9.79
CA PRO A 80 -10.37 -1.62 -10.77
C PRO A 80 -9.29 -0.66 -10.25
N GLU A 81 -9.67 0.32 -9.42
CA GLU A 81 -8.74 1.29 -8.83
C GLU A 81 -7.69 0.64 -7.94
N TRP A 82 -8.00 -0.47 -7.28
CA TRP A 82 -7.01 -1.22 -6.48
C TRP A 82 -6.00 -1.93 -7.35
N LEU A 83 -6.45 -2.50 -8.47
CA LEU A 83 -5.55 -3.11 -9.44
C LEU A 83 -4.62 -2.07 -10.06
N GLU A 84 -5.16 -0.92 -10.47
CA GLU A 84 -4.36 0.18 -11.01
C GLU A 84 -3.34 0.72 -10.01
N ALA A 85 -3.72 0.88 -8.74
CA ALA A 85 -2.80 1.27 -7.68
C ALA A 85 -1.67 0.26 -7.46
N SER A 86 -1.98 -1.03 -7.47
CA SER A 86 -0.98 -2.10 -7.40
C SER A 86 0.00 -2.03 -8.57
N LEU A 87 -0.50 -1.94 -9.79
CA LEU A 87 0.33 -1.84 -10.99
C LEU A 87 1.19 -0.58 -10.99
N SER A 88 0.66 0.56 -10.54
CA SER A 88 1.42 1.80 -10.39
C SER A 88 2.62 1.63 -9.45
N CYS A 89 2.42 0.98 -8.30
CA CYS A 89 3.50 0.69 -7.36
C CYS A 89 4.57 -0.24 -7.96
N ILE A 90 4.15 -1.28 -8.67
CA ILE A 90 5.08 -2.23 -9.31
C ILE A 90 5.92 -1.54 -10.39
N ARG A 91 5.29 -0.76 -11.26
CA ARG A 91 6.00 0.01 -12.28
C ARG A 91 7.00 0.99 -11.65
N PHE A 92 6.59 1.71 -10.63
CA PHE A 92 7.47 2.62 -9.91
C PHE A 92 8.69 1.90 -9.30
N LEU A 93 8.49 0.70 -8.73
CA LEU A 93 9.57 -0.14 -8.22
C LEU A 93 10.55 -0.56 -9.33
N GLU A 94 10.04 -1.01 -10.46
CA GLU A 94 10.86 -1.48 -11.59
C GLU A 94 11.64 -0.35 -12.24
N GLU A 95 11.01 0.82 -12.41
CA GLU A 95 11.58 1.95 -13.14
C GLU A 95 12.55 2.77 -12.29
N HIS A 96 12.32 2.90 -10.99
CA HIS A 96 13.00 3.90 -10.14
C HIS A 96 13.71 3.35 -8.91
N CYS A 97 13.37 2.16 -8.44
CA CYS A 97 13.84 1.71 -7.14
C CYS A 97 15.05 0.76 -7.20
N VAL A 98 15.67 0.63 -8.36
CA VAL A 98 16.82 -0.24 -8.60
C VAL A 98 17.93 0.60 -9.25
N ASP A 99 19.15 0.49 -8.74
CA ASP A 99 20.31 1.13 -9.37
C ASP A 99 20.83 0.35 -10.61
N ALA A 100 21.83 0.90 -11.28
CA ALA A 100 22.42 0.29 -12.49
C ALA A 100 23.01 -1.11 -12.24
N ASP A 101 23.39 -1.42 -11.01
CA ASP A 101 23.96 -2.71 -10.61
C ASP A 101 22.89 -3.71 -10.10
N GLY A 102 21.61 -3.33 -10.13
CA GLY A 102 20.49 -4.15 -9.68
C GLY A 102 20.23 -4.12 -8.18
N HIS A 103 20.89 -3.23 -7.42
CA HIS A 103 20.65 -3.07 -6.00
C HIS A 103 19.43 -2.19 -5.72
N LYS A 104 18.67 -2.54 -4.71
CA LYS A 104 17.49 -1.78 -4.29
C LYS A 104 17.88 -0.54 -3.48
N PHE A 105 17.22 0.58 -3.75
CA PHE A 105 17.21 1.72 -2.84
C PHE A 105 16.36 1.42 -1.61
N PHE A 106 16.62 2.13 -0.53
CA PHE A 106 15.77 2.15 0.66
C PHE A 106 14.73 3.27 0.57
N THR A 107 15.17 4.47 0.16
CA THR A 107 14.32 5.62 -0.09
C THR A 107 14.66 6.28 -1.42
N VAL A 108 13.65 6.86 -2.05
CA VAL A 108 13.76 7.63 -3.29
C VAL A 108 12.94 8.92 -3.18
N THR A 109 13.24 9.90 -4.04
CA THR A 109 12.39 11.10 -4.16
C THR A 109 11.01 10.73 -4.74
N ALA A 110 10.07 11.65 -4.71
CA ALA A 110 8.77 11.46 -5.37
C ALA A 110 8.92 11.09 -6.86
N GLN A 111 9.91 11.68 -7.54
CA GLN A 111 10.21 11.43 -8.95
C GLN A 111 11.00 10.12 -9.19
N GLY A 112 11.47 9.45 -8.14
CA GLY A 112 12.18 8.20 -8.26
C GLY A 112 13.70 8.30 -8.28
N GLU A 113 14.28 9.43 -7.84
CA GLU A 113 15.73 9.56 -7.66
C GLU A 113 16.16 8.91 -6.34
N GLY A 114 17.20 8.08 -6.38
CA GLY A 114 17.72 7.39 -5.20
C GLY A 114 18.30 8.33 -4.17
N ILE A 115 17.81 8.24 -2.93
CA ILE A 115 18.32 9.01 -1.78
C ILE A 115 19.23 8.14 -0.93
N GLN A 116 18.75 6.96 -0.54
CA GLN A 116 19.46 6.07 0.36
C GLN A 116 19.43 4.64 -0.16
N LYS A 117 20.61 4.02 -0.23
CA LYS A 117 20.73 2.59 -0.52
C LYS A 117 20.38 1.76 0.69
N ARG A 118 19.83 0.58 0.46
CA ARG A 118 19.55 -0.39 1.53
C ARG A 118 20.88 -0.82 2.15
N ARG A 119 21.00 -0.66 3.45
CA ARG A 119 22.10 -1.24 4.21
C ARG A 119 21.72 -2.67 4.58
N TYR A 120 22.56 -3.62 4.19
CA TYR A 120 22.52 -4.96 4.76
C TYR A 120 23.24 -4.90 6.09
N VAL A 121 22.55 -5.28 7.14
CA VAL A 121 23.13 -5.43 8.48
C VAL A 121 23.46 -6.90 8.67
#